data_d7df15e9ef86692e262a6a51537beec3
#
_entry.id   d7df15e9ef86692e262a6a51537beec3
#
_cell.length_a   1.000
_cell.length_b   1.000
_cell.length_c   1.000
_cell.angle_alpha   90.00
_cell.angle_beta   90.00
_cell.angle_gamma   90.00
#
_symmetry.space_group_name_H-M   'P 1'
#
loop_
_entity.id
_entity.type
_entity.pdbx_description
1 polymer ?
#
loop_
_entity_poly.entity_id
_entity_poly.type
_entity_poly.pdbx_seq_one_letter_code
_entity_poly.pdbx_strand_id
1 'polypeptide(L)'
;MSNIIILAAIILYLGMVVWIGVICSKKNSDVGDFYLGGRKLGPVVTAMSAEASDMSSYLLMGVPGLAYLTGLADATWTAIGLALGTYLNWLIVAKKIRLYSHGYQAITLPDYFSKRFGDDKHVITLISAALIVIFRSEERRV
;
A
#
# COMPACT_ATOMS: atom_id res chain seq x y z
N MET A 1 -7.17 -6.61 35.38
CA MET A 1 -8.32 -5.97 34.68
C MET A 1 -7.93 -5.36 33.32
N SER A 2 -6.78 -4.70 33.19
CA SER A 2 -6.34 -4.11 31.90
C SER A 2 -6.21 -5.09 30.74
N ASN A 3 -5.69 -6.29 30.98
CA ASN A 3 -5.49 -7.28 29.90
C ASN A 3 -6.82 -7.77 29.28
N ILE A 4 -7.88 -7.88 30.09
CA ILE A 4 -9.20 -8.28 29.60
C ILE A 4 -9.83 -7.18 28.74
N ILE A 5 -9.65 -5.93 29.14
CA ILE A 5 -10.15 -4.77 28.37
C ILE A 5 -9.42 -4.67 27.04
N ILE A 6 -8.10 -4.85 27.03
CA ILE A 6 -7.29 -4.85 25.81
C ILE A 6 -7.71 -6.00 24.89
N LEU A 7 -7.89 -7.21 25.42
CA LEU A 7 -8.34 -8.35 24.64
C LEU A 7 -9.74 -8.13 24.06
N ALA A 8 -10.66 -7.60 24.84
CA ALA A 8 -12.00 -7.27 24.37
C ALA A 8 -11.99 -6.21 23.25
N ALA A 9 -11.15 -5.19 23.37
CA ALA A 9 -10.99 -4.17 22.34
C ALA A 9 -10.44 -4.76 21.03
N ILE A 10 -9.44 -5.65 21.11
CA ILE A 10 -8.88 -6.33 19.96
C ILE A 10 -9.93 -7.22 19.27
N ILE A 11 -10.66 -8.02 20.03
CA ILE A 11 -11.71 -8.90 19.48
C ILE A 11 -12.82 -8.07 18.81
N LEU A 12 -13.24 -6.98 19.42
CA LEU A 12 -14.26 -6.09 18.87
C LEU A 12 -13.78 -5.43 17.58
N TYR A 13 -12.54 -4.94 17.55
CA TYR A 13 -11.93 -4.38 16.35
C TYR A 13 -11.82 -5.40 15.22
N LEU A 14 -11.28 -6.59 15.50
CA LEU A 14 -11.17 -7.65 14.49
C LEU A 14 -12.54 -8.10 13.98
N GLY A 15 -13.53 -8.22 14.85
CA GLY A 15 -14.90 -8.53 14.47
C GLY A 15 -15.50 -7.48 13.53
N MET A 16 -15.27 -6.20 13.82
CA MET A 16 -15.71 -5.10 12.97
C MET A 16 -15.03 -5.13 11.59
N VAL A 17 -13.72 -5.37 11.55
CA VAL A 17 -12.95 -5.45 10.28
C VAL A 17 -13.42 -6.63 9.44
N VAL A 18 -13.61 -7.81 10.03
CA VAL A 18 -14.13 -9.00 9.33
C VAL A 18 -15.55 -8.74 8.81
N TRP A 19 -16.41 -8.14 9.61
CA TRP A 19 -17.78 -7.80 9.20
C TRP A 19 -17.80 -6.86 7.99
N ILE A 20 -17.00 -5.78 8.03
CA ILE A 20 -16.85 -4.87 6.89
C ILE A 20 -16.31 -5.63 5.67
N GLY A 21 -15.31 -6.49 5.86
CA GLY A 21 -14.73 -7.31 4.80
C GLY A 21 -15.78 -8.21 4.11
N VAL A 22 -16.64 -8.86 4.89
CA VAL A 22 -17.73 -9.71 4.35
C VAL A 22 -18.76 -8.89 3.57
N ILE A 23 -19.12 -7.69 4.07
CA ILE A 23 -20.04 -6.80 3.36
C ILE A 23 -19.43 -6.32 2.03
N CYS A 24 -18.17 -5.91 2.05
CA CYS A 24 -17.48 -5.46 0.85
C CYS A 24 -17.25 -6.58 -0.17
N SER A 25 -16.94 -7.78 0.30
CA SER A 25 -16.75 -8.97 -0.57
C SER A 25 -17.97 -9.30 -1.41
N LYS A 26 -19.18 -9.12 -0.86
CA LYS A 26 -20.42 -9.36 -1.60
C LYS A 26 -20.67 -8.38 -2.76
N LYS A 27 -19.97 -7.24 -2.79
CA LYS A 27 -20.08 -6.23 -3.85
C LYS A 27 -19.02 -6.38 -4.94
N ASN A 28 -18.02 -7.21 -4.71
CA ASN A 28 -16.93 -7.45 -5.66
C ASN A 28 -17.32 -8.60 -6.58
N SER A 29 -17.57 -8.30 -7.83
CA SER A 29 -17.96 -9.28 -8.85
C SER A 29 -16.80 -9.69 -9.76
N ASP A 30 -15.73 -8.93 -9.80
CA ASP A 30 -14.59 -9.17 -10.70
C ASP A 30 -13.25 -8.93 -10.01
N VAL A 31 -12.17 -9.49 -10.59
CA VAL A 31 -10.78 -9.33 -10.12
C VAL A 31 -10.37 -7.85 -10.11
N GLY A 32 -10.81 -7.09 -11.12
CA GLY A 32 -10.57 -5.64 -11.18
C GLY A 32 -11.25 -4.86 -10.06
N ASP A 33 -12.44 -5.28 -9.65
CA ASP A 33 -13.17 -4.68 -8.52
C ASP A 33 -12.43 -4.95 -7.20
N PHE A 34 -11.87 -6.15 -7.04
CA PHE A 34 -11.13 -6.51 -5.83
C PHE A 34 -9.82 -5.74 -5.69
N TYR A 35 -8.98 -5.69 -6.73
CA TYR A 35 -7.66 -5.06 -6.65
C TYR A 35 -7.68 -3.54 -6.83
N LEU A 36 -8.58 -3.03 -7.64
CA LEU A 36 -8.62 -1.61 -8.03
C LEU A 36 -9.87 -0.86 -7.53
N GLY A 37 -10.71 -1.53 -6.72
CA GLY A 37 -11.98 -0.95 -6.28
C GLY A 37 -12.88 -0.52 -7.45
N GLY A 38 -12.83 -1.27 -8.57
CA GLY A 38 -13.55 -0.92 -9.81
C GLY A 38 -13.11 0.39 -10.44
N ARG A 39 -11.96 0.95 -10.04
CA ARG A 39 -11.45 2.29 -10.45
C ARG A 39 -12.42 3.44 -10.16
N LYS A 40 -13.38 3.24 -9.25
CA LYS A 40 -14.43 4.20 -8.88
C LYS A 40 -14.20 4.86 -7.52
N LEU A 41 -13.08 4.54 -6.86
CA LEU A 41 -12.75 5.09 -5.55
C LEU A 41 -12.54 6.60 -5.63
N GLY A 42 -13.14 7.32 -4.69
CA GLY A 42 -12.93 8.76 -4.56
C GLY A 42 -11.51 9.10 -4.07
N PRO A 43 -11.06 10.36 -4.27
CA PRO A 43 -9.68 10.75 -3.95
C PRO A 43 -9.33 10.58 -2.47
N VAL A 44 -10.26 10.84 -1.57
CA VAL A 44 -10.05 10.70 -0.11
C VAL A 44 -9.86 9.22 0.26
N VAL A 45 -10.74 8.33 -0.22
CA VAL A 45 -10.65 6.89 0.06
C VAL A 45 -9.36 6.31 -0.52
N THR A 46 -8.97 6.73 -1.72
CA THR A 46 -7.73 6.29 -2.36
C THR A 46 -6.51 6.75 -1.56
N ALA A 47 -6.48 7.99 -1.10
CA ALA A 47 -5.38 8.52 -0.29
C ALA A 47 -5.26 7.78 1.05
N MET A 48 -6.38 7.58 1.75
CA MET A 48 -6.39 6.84 3.03
C MET A 48 -5.98 5.37 2.86
N SER A 49 -6.42 4.72 1.78
CA SER A 49 -6.05 3.33 1.49
C SER A 49 -4.58 3.19 1.12
N ALA A 50 -4.03 4.13 0.34
CA ALA A 50 -2.62 4.14 -0.01
C ALA A 50 -1.75 4.34 1.22
N GLU A 51 -2.07 5.33 2.07
CA GLU A 51 -1.34 5.61 3.29
C GLU A 51 -1.37 4.43 4.27
N ALA A 52 -2.55 3.83 4.49
CA ALA A 52 -2.70 2.67 5.36
C ALA A 52 -1.93 1.43 4.87
N SER A 53 -1.74 1.28 3.55
CA SER A 53 -1.04 0.13 2.96
C SER A 53 0.47 0.33 2.87
N ASP A 54 0.93 1.56 2.67
CA ASP A 54 2.33 1.89 2.42
C ASP A 54 3.10 2.12 3.73
N MET A 55 2.59 2.97 4.60
CA MET A 55 3.29 3.39 5.82
C MET A 55 3.24 2.36 6.95
N SER A 56 2.28 1.46 6.96
CA SER A 56 2.13 0.36 7.94
C SER A 56 2.39 0.79 9.41
N SER A 57 2.96 -0.08 10.21
CA SER A 57 3.35 0.20 11.60
C SER A 57 4.61 1.09 11.71
N TYR A 58 5.37 1.27 10.63
CA TYR A 58 6.60 2.07 10.65
C TYR A 58 6.32 3.52 11.04
N LEU A 59 5.25 4.12 10.54
CA LEU A 59 4.88 5.49 10.87
C LEU A 59 4.54 5.66 12.37
N LEU A 60 3.89 4.67 12.97
CA LEU A 60 3.43 4.74 14.36
C LEU A 60 4.48 4.28 15.39
N MET A 61 5.37 3.38 15.02
CA MET A 61 6.34 2.78 15.92
C MET A 61 7.79 3.05 15.50
N GLY A 62 8.11 2.96 14.21
CA GLY A 62 9.46 3.13 13.69
C GLY A 62 9.95 4.57 13.82
N VAL A 63 9.21 5.55 13.34
CA VAL A 63 9.61 6.97 13.39
C VAL A 63 9.67 7.49 14.83
N PRO A 64 8.69 7.25 15.72
CA PRO A 64 8.83 7.59 17.14
C PRO A 64 9.96 6.84 17.84
N GLY A 65 10.18 5.56 17.51
CA GLY A 65 11.29 4.76 18.01
C GLY A 65 12.65 5.35 17.60
N LEU A 66 12.80 5.76 16.35
CA LEU A 66 13.98 6.45 15.85
C LEU A 66 14.22 7.76 16.62
N ALA A 67 13.19 8.56 16.83
CA ALA A 67 13.27 9.80 17.60
C ALA A 67 13.73 9.57 19.05
N TYR A 68 13.30 8.47 19.65
CA TYR A 68 13.68 8.08 20.99
C TYR A 68 15.16 7.64 21.07
N LEU A 69 15.65 6.91 20.06
CA LEU A 69 17.00 6.34 20.06
C LEU A 69 18.08 7.32 19.58
N THR A 70 17.81 8.09 18.51
CA THR A 70 18.81 8.96 17.84
C THR A 70 18.55 10.44 18.05
N GLY A 71 17.41 10.79 18.63
CA GLY A 71 17.00 12.19 18.82
C GLY A 71 16.10 12.69 17.68
N LEU A 72 15.59 13.92 17.89
CA LEU A 72 14.59 14.52 16.99
C LEU A 72 15.13 14.88 15.59
N ALA A 73 16.44 15.12 15.46
CA ALA A 73 17.01 15.56 14.19
C ALA A 73 16.83 14.53 13.07
N ASP A 74 17.22 13.28 13.30
CA ASP A 74 17.12 12.22 12.31
C ASP A 74 15.66 11.86 11.99
N ALA A 75 14.81 11.82 13.02
CA ALA A 75 13.38 11.57 12.85
C ALA A 75 12.71 12.68 12.05
N THR A 76 13.09 13.94 12.26
CA THR A 76 12.54 15.09 11.52
C THR A 76 12.93 15.03 10.04
N TRP A 77 14.20 14.75 9.72
CA TRP A 77 14.64 14.62 8.34
C TRP A 77 13.94 13.45 7.64
N THR A 78 13.76 12.33 8.33
CA THR A 78 13.01 11.18 7.81
C THR A 78 11.57 11.57 7.52
N ALA A 79 10.87 12.24 8.43
CA ALA A 79 9.49 12.68 8.26
C ALA A 79 9.34 13.66 7.09
N ILE A 80 10.24 14.63 6.96
CA ILE A 80 10.26 15.59 5.84
C ILE A 80 10.50 14.86 4.52
N GLY A 81 11.48 13.94 4.49
CA GLY A 81 11.79 13.14 3.30
C GLY A 81 10.62 12.30 2.84
N LEU A 82 9.93 11.62 3.75
CA LEU A 82 8.71 10.85 3.46
C LEU A 82 7.59 11.75 2.93
N ALA A 83 7.31 12.87 3.58
CA ALA A 83 6.25 13.78 3.16
C ALA A 83 6.51 14.36 1.76
N LEU A 84 7.72 14.87 1.52
CA LEU A 84 8.10 15.42 0.21
C LEU A 84 8.14 14.34 -0.87
N GLY A 85 8.72 13.17 -0.56
CA GLY A 85 8.80 12.04 -1.49
C GLY A 85 7.41 11.55 -1.91
N THR A 86 6.51 11.38 -0.96
CA THR A 86 5.11 10.99 -1.23
C THR A 86 4.41 12.05 -2.07
N TYR A 87 4.55 13.32 -1.73
CA TYR A 87 3.95 14.42 -2.50
C TYR A 87 4.44 14.44 -3.95
N LEU A 88 5.75 14.35 -4.18
CA LEU A 88 6.35 14.33 -5.52
C LEU A 88 5.92 13.07 -6.30
N ASN A 89 5.86 11.93 -5.64
CA ASN A 89 5.39 10.69 -6.25
C ASN A 89 3.95 10.81 -6.75
N TRP A 90 3.05 11.35 -5.93
CA TRP A 90 1.65 11.57 -6.34
C TRP A 90 1.53 12.59 -7.47
N LEU A 91 2.33 13.65 -7.44
CA LEU A 91 2.27 14.72 -8.44
C LEU A 91 2.80 14.27 -9.80
N ILE A 92 3.93 13.55 -9.83
CA ILE A 92 4.67 13.26 -11.06
C ILE A 92 4.34 11.86 -11.59
N VAL A 93 4.38 10.86 -10.72
CA VAL A 93 4.37 9.45 -11.10
C VAL A 93 2.96 8.88 -11.14
N ALA A 94 2.18 9.08 -10.10
CA ALA A 94 0.88 8.44 -9.93
C ALA A 94 -0.10 8.77 -11.07
N LYS A 95 -0.16 10.03 -11.48
CA LYS A 95 -1.02 10.47 -12.59
C LYS A 95 -0.66 9.78 -13.91
N LYS A 96 0.63 9.69 -14.21
CA LYS A 96 1.11 9.05 -15.44
C LYS A 96 0.86 7.55 -15.42
N ILE A 97 1.21 6.86 -14.32
CA ILE A 97 0.96 5.42 -14.18
C ILE A 97 -0.52 5.11 -14.29
N ARG A 98 -1.40 5.89 -13.67
CA ARG A 98 -2.85 5.68 -13.75
C ARG A 98 -3.35 5.76 -15.20
N LEU A 99 -2.94 6.77 -15.96
CA LEU A 99 -3.36 6.95 -17.35
C LEU A 99 -2.88 5.80 -18.23
N TYR A 100 -1.59 5.46 -18.14
CA TYR A 100 -1.01 4.39 -18.95
C TYR A 100 -1.53 3.00 -18.55
N SER A 101 -1.63 2.68 -17.25
CA SER A 101 -2.16 1.39 -16.81
C SER A 101 -3.62 1.18 -17.20
N HIS A 102 -4.40 2.27 -17.28
CA HIS A 102 -5.77 2.21 -17.79
C HIS A 102 -5.79 1.89 -19.29
N GLY A 103 -4.92 2.51 -20.08
CA GLY A 103 -4.83 2.25 -21.53
C GLY A 103 -4.44 0.80 -21.84
N TYR A 104 -3.52 0.21 -21.08
CA TYR A 104 -3.09 -1.18 -21.23
C TYR A 104 -3.96 -2.20 -20.49
N GLN A 105 -5.04 -1.78 -19.80
CA GLN A 105 -5.87 -2.65 -18.95
C GLN A 105 -5.04 -3.49 -17.96
N ALA A 106 -3.96 -2.89 -17.43
CA ALA A 106 -3.07 -3.54 -16.50
C ALA A 106 -3.59 -3.42 -15.07
N ILE A 107 -3.52 -4.51 -14.30
CA ILE A 107 -3.96 -4.57 -12.91
C ILE A 107 -2.78 -4.35 -11.97
N THR A 108 -1.61 -4.87 -12.31
CA THR A 108 -0.38 -4.77 -11.53
C THR A 108 0.73 -4.07 -12.29
N LEU A 109 1.76 -3.57 -11.57
CA LEU A 109 2.95 -2.98 -12.21
C LEU A 109 3.71 -3.97 -13.09
N PRO A 110 3.97 -5.23 -12.69
CA PRO A 110 4.56 -6.22 -13.57
C PRO A 110 3.76 -6.47 -14.86
N ASP A 111 2.44 -6.56 -14.76
CA ASP A 111 1.55 -6.70 -15.92
C ASP A 111 1.62 -5.46 -16.84
N TYR A 112 1.68 -4.26 -16.25
CA TYR A 112 1.86 -3.03 -17.01
C TYR A 112 3.18 -3.01 -17.80
N PHE A 113 4.29 -3.40 -17.18
CA PHE A 113 5.58 -3.44 -17.88
C PHE A 113 5.59 -4.49 -18.97
N SER A 114 5.05 -5.67 -18.72
CA SER A 114 4.93 -6.73 -19.72
C SER A 114 4.16 -6.26 -20.96
N LYS A 115 2.99 -5.70 -20.76
CA LYS A 115 2.15 -5.18 -21.86
C LYS A 115 2.77 -3.99 -22.60
N ARG A 116 3.47 -3.11 -21.87
CA ARG A 116 4.11 -1.94 -22.46
C ARG A 116 5.31 -2.31 -23.35
N PHE A 117 6.10 -3.29 -22.94
CA PHE A 117 7.33 -3.69 -23.66
C PHE A 117 7.12 -4.91 -24.58
N GLY A 118 5.90 -5.43 -24.69
CA GLY A 118 5.59 -6.57 -25.55
C GLY A 118 6.33 -7.85 -25.12
N ASP A 119 6.36 -8.11 -23.82
CA ASP A 119 7.06 -9.27 -23.26
C ASP A 119 6.23 -10.55 -23.40
N ASP A 120 6.29 -11.18 -24.58
CA ASP A 120 5.59 -12.44 -24.88
C ASP A 120 6.09 -13.62 -24.01
N LYS A 121 7.31 -13.54 -23.49
CA LYS A 121 7.94 -14.59 -22.67
C LYS A 121 7.73 -14.39 -21.17
N HIS A 122 7.03 -13.34 -20.75
CA HIS A 122 6.80 -12.99 -19.34
C HIS A 122 8.07 -12.84 -18.48
N VAL A 123 9.21 -12.57 -19.09
CA VAL A 123 10.50 -12.40 -18.40
C VAL A 123 10.50 -11.14 -17.56
N ILE A 124 9.98 -10.03 -18.10
CA ILE A 124 9.87 -8.75 -17.37
C ILE A 124 8.90 -8.90 -16.20
N THR A 125 7.80 -9.62 -16.40
CA THR A 125 6.83 -9.92 -15.33
C THR A 125 7.49 -10.70 -14.20
N LEU A 126 8.27 -11.74 -14.53
CA LEU A 126 8.96 -12.58 -13.55
C LEU A 126 9.99 -11.77 -12.74
N ILE A 127 10.84 -11.01 -13.45
CA ILE A 127 11.89 -10.18 -12.81
C ILE A 127 11.25 -9.12 -11.92
N SER A 128 10.24 -8.42 -12.42
CA SER A 128 9.55 -7.37 -11.64
C SER A 128 8.85 -7.93 -10.42
N ALA A 129 8.19 -9.09 -10.55
CA ALA A 129 7.55 -9.76 -9.43
C ALA A 129 8.58 -10.26 -8.39
N ALA A 130 9.69 -10.84 -8.85
CA ALA A 130 10.78 -11.27 -7.98
C ALA A 130 11.39 -10.10 -7.19
N LEU A 131 11.66 -8.98 -7.84
CA LEU A 131 12.15 -7.76 -7.18
C LEU A 131 11.16 -7.27 -6.11
N ILE A 132 9.86 -7.20 -6.43
CA ILE A 132 8.83 -6.79 -5.47
C ILE A 132 8.82 -7.73 -4.26
N VAL A 133 8.90 -9.04 -4.47
CA VAL A 133 8.91 -10.03 -3.38
C VAL A 133 10.16 -9.86 -2.51
N ILE A 134 11.34 -9.71 -3.11
CA ILE A 134 12.60 -9.55 -2.40
C ILE A 134 12.57 -8.28 -1.53
N PHE A 135 12.28 -7.13 -2.12
CA PHE A 135 12.28 -5.86 -1.39
C PHE A 135 11.18 -5.81 -0.31
N ARG A 136 10.00 -6.35 -0.58
CA ARG A 136 8.92 -6.41 0.40
C ARG A 136 9.18 -7.41 1.53
N SER A 137 10.00 -8.44 1.30
CA SER A 137 10.39 -9.38 2.37
C SER A 137 11.43 -8.79 3.32
N GLU A 138 12.28 -7.87 2.84
CA GLU A 138 13.24 -7.17 3.70
C GLU A 138 12.56 -6.18 4.65
N GLU A 139 11.52 -5.50 4.21
CA GLU A 139 10.74 -4.55 5.02
C GLU A 139 10.08 -5.20 6.26
N ARG A 140 9.94 -6.53 6.27
CA ARG A 140 9.42 -7.30 7.41
C ARG A 140 10.48 -7.71 8.44
N ARG A 141 11.77 -7.43 8.20
CA ARG A 141 12.86 -7.85 9.09
C ARG A 141 13.36 -6.74 10.04
N VAL A 142 12.79 -5.53 9.96
CA VAL A 142 13.17 -4.41 10.84
C VAL A 142 12.20 -4.26 12.01
#